data_1c2f6e08f99993098b58764bf790dbf4
#
_entry.id   1c2f6e08f99993098b58764bf790dbf4
#
_cell.length_a   1.000
_cell.length_b   1.000
_cell.length_c   1.000
_cell.angle_alpha   90.00
_cell.angle_beta   90.00
_cell.angle_gamma   90.00
#
_symmetry.space_group_name_H-M   'P 1'
#
loop_
_entity.id
_entity.type
_entity.pdbx_description
1 polymer ?
#
loop_
_entity_poly.entity_id
_entity_poly.type
_entity_poly.pdbx_seq_one_letter_code
_entity_poly.pdbx_strand_id
1 'polypeptide(L)'
;MAALLAVAMLCAIAVPAFADDSASKAAAATYTVTIENPVGSYEAYQIFSGRLDEATLSDVQWGTGVTAAGQAALGKAAERAEALAAANTADAAKAFAKEVDAYLSNTKYESNAYAAGAATTTISNLPAGYYLIKNKANSVGEDNVYTDFIVAVVQDTKVSPKGDKPTLDKEIKHNENNTWGVVGDNQIGETVEFRTITTVPNTAGYDKYDYTIYDTMSEGLTSNVHTKADVVIKTKMVDGDVLDSSYYTVTVDVANSNKFTVKIDILKAVKDGKIAADDSLYTYYTGVLNENAKIYNENQNNEAHLEYSNNPNDDSSHGKTPDKKVYDWTYQMEVNKVDGKNNN
;
A
#
# COMPACT_ATOMS: atom_id res chain seq x y z
N MET A 1 -2.16 -6.26 -16.74
CA MET A 1 -1.87 -7.72 -16.55
C MET A 1 -1.61 -7.91 -15.07
N ALA A 2 -2.64 -8.38 -14.35
CA ALA A 2 -2.57 -8.68 -12.94
C ALA A 2 -1.58 -9.83 -12.73
N ALA A 3 -0.44 -9.54 -12.09
CA ALA A 3 0.47 -10.57 -11.66
C ALA A 3 -0.09 -11.19 -10.37
N LEU A 4 -0.74 -12.33 -10.55
CA LEU A 4 -1.18 -13.21 -9.48
C LEU A 4 -0.04 -13.41 -8.49
N LEU A 5 -0.26 -13.01 -7.23
CA LEU A 5 0.54 -13.50 -6.11
C LEU A 5 0.35 -15.02 -6.11
N ALA A 6 1.35 -15.74 -6.56
CA ALA A 6 1.34 -17.19 -6.46
C ALA A 6 1.51 -17.52 -4.97
N VAL A 7 0.39 -17.54 -4.23
CA VAL A 7 0.29 -18.41 -3.06
C VAL A 7 0.40 -19.81 -3.66
N ALA A 8 1.61 -20.37 -3.63
CA ALA A 8 1.81 -21.77 -3.98
C ALA A 8 1.18 -22.62 -2.86
N MET A 9 -0.15 -22.58 -2.78
CA MET A 9 -0.95 -23.50 -2.00
C MET A 9 -1.21 -24.73 -2.86
N LEU A 10 -0.17 -25.53 -3.07
CA LEU A 10 -0.37 -26.89 -3.55
C LEU A 10 -0.71 -27.76 -2.32
N CYS A 11 -1.97 -27.71 -1.91
CA CYS A 11 -2.48 -28.61 -0.88
C CYS A 11 -3.02 -29.89 -1.53
N ALA A 12 -2.19 -30.91 -1.56
CA ALA A 12 -2.72 -32.27 -1.54
C ALA A 12 -2.77 -32.70 -0.06
N ILE A 13 -3.94 -32.69 0.55
CA ILE A 13 -4.18 -33.30 1.86
C ILE A 13 -4.50 -34.76 1.60
N ALA A 14 -3.59 -35.67 1.95
CA ALA A 14 -3.83 -37.10 1.93
C ALA A 14 -4.52 -37.53 3.24
N VAL A 15 -5.64 -38.25 3.13
CA VAL A 15 -6.34 -38.89 4.26
C VAL A 15 -5.49 -40.08 4.75
N PRO A 16 -5.35 -40.30 6.07
CA PRO A 16 -4.35 -41.21 6.63
C PRO A 16 -4.62 -42.65 6.28
N ALA A 17 -3.62 -43.32 5.69
CA ALA A 17 -3.51 -44.77 5.73
C ALA A 17 -2.56 -45.11 6.90
N PHE A 18 -3.04 -45.94 7.81
CA PHE A 18 -2.23 -46.44 8.93
C PHE A 18 -1.04 -47.24 8.40
N ALA A 19 0.17 -46.81 8.72
CA ALA A 19 1.39 -47.57 8.46
C ALA A 19 2.36 -47.49 9.63
N ASP A 20 2.89 -48.63 9.91
CA ASP A 20 3.71 -49.17 10.98
C ASP A 20 4.96 -48.32 11.34
N ASP A 21 5.24 -48.30 12.65
CA ASP A 21 6.25 -47.51 13.31
C ASP A 21 7.59 -48.29 13.33
N SER A 22 8.45 -48.05 12.36
CA SER A 22 9.89 -48.36 12.49
C SER A 22 10.75 -47.77 11.37
N ALA A 23 11.01 -46.44 11.46
CA ALA A 23 12.10 -45.85 10.67
C ALA A 23 13.02 -45.04 11.58
N SER A 24 14.30 -45.33 11.53
CA SER A 24 15.37 -44.60 12.21
C SER A 24 15.20 -43.10 12.01
N LYS A 25 15.27 -42.33 13.10
CA LYS A 25 15.15 -40.88 13.14
C LYS A 25 16.32 -40.22 12.38
N ALA A 26 16.23 -40.20 11.05
CA ALA A 26 17.06 -39.31 10.25
C ALA A 26 16.76 -37.90 10.68
N ALA A 27 17.77 -37.03 10.78
CA ALA A 27 17.53 -35.62 11.06
C ALA A 27 16.50 -35.10 10.05
N ALA A 28 15.42 -34.49 10.54
CA ALA A 28 14.38 -33.97 9.68
C ALA A 28 15.00 -32.98 8.69
N ALA A 29 14.69 -33.14 7.41
CA ALA A 29 15.17 -32.24 6.37
C ALA A 29 14.72 -30.80 6.69
N THR A 30 15.60 -29.84 6.47
CA THR A 30 15.32 -28.42 6.60
C THR A 30 15.50 -27.73 5.27
N TYR A 31 14.77 -26.66 5.08
CA TYR A 31 14.67 -25.92 3.82
C TYR A 31 14.96 -24.45 4.01
N THR A 32 15.14 -23.76 2.89
CA THR A 32 15.41 -22.32 2.85
C THR A 32 14.29 -21.62 2.06
N VAL A 33 13.78 -20.52 2.62
CA VAL A 33 12.96 -19.57 1.88
C VAL A 33 13.83 -18.41 1.44
N THR A 34 13.90 -18.19 0.14
CA THR A 34 14.54 -17.02 -0.47
C THR A 34 13.48 -15.98 -0.78
N ILE A 35 13.62 -14.79 -0.19
CA ILE A 35 12.72 -13.65 -0.39
C ILE A 35 13.39 -12.71 -1.39
N GLU A 36 12.72 -12.46 -2.52
CA GLU A 36 13.20 -11.57 -3.58
C GLU A 36 12.71 -10.14 -3.34
N ASN A 37 13.56 -9.15 -3.66
CA ASN A 37 13.29 -7.72 -3.48
C ASN A 37 12.77 -7.38 -2.07
N PRO A 38 13.49 -7.76 -1.00
CA PRO A 38 13.04 -7.53 0.36
C PRO A 38 12.94 -6.03 0.67
N VAL A 39 11.96 -5.64 1.49
CA VAL A 39 11.77 -4.26 1.97
C VAL A 39 12.13 -4.08 3.44
N GLY A 40 12.61 -5.11 4.10
CA GLY A 40 13.01 -5.15 5.50
C GLY A 40 13.53 -6.53 5.89
N SER A 41 13.75 -6.76 7.17
CA SER A 41 14.02 -8.09 7.73
C SER A 41 12.72 -8.85 7.94
N TYR A 42 12.78 -10.18 7.93
CA TYR A 42 11.62 -11.05 8.03
C TYR A 42 11.73 -12.03 9.20
N GLU A 43 10.58 -12.42 9.71
CA GLU A 43 10.39 -13.48 10.69
C GLU A 43 9.45 -14.55 10.13
N ALA A 44 9.75 -15.83 10.37
CA ALA A 44 8.94 -16.96 9.94
C ALA A 44 8.47 -17.76 11.16
N TYR A 45 7.17 -17.93 11.27
CA TYR A 45 6.51 -18.68 12.34
C TYR A 45 5.87 -19.93 11.76
N GLN A 46 6.28 -21.10 12.22
CA GLN A 46 5.67 -22.36 11.78
C GLN A 46 4.24 -22.46 12.33
N ILE A 47 3.25 -22.29 11.45
CA ILE A 47 1.83 -22.35 11.82
C ILE A 47 1.33 -23.77 11.83
N PHE A 48 1.62 -24.51 10.77
CA PHE A 48 1.30 -25.93 10.70
C PHE A 48 2.57 -26.75 10.53
N SER A 49 2.65 -27.83 11.26
CA SER A 49 3.62 -28.91 11.13
C SER A 49 2.91 -30.18 10.71
N GLY A 50 3.65 -31.18 10.31
CA GLY A 50 3.11 -32.48 9.92
C GLY A 50 4.20 -33.40 9.39
N ARG A 51 3.80 -34.55 8.90
CA ARG A 51 4.70 -35.50 8.22
C ARG A 51 4.75 -35.14 6.73
N LEU A 52 5.98 -34.92 6.25
CA LEU A 52 6.18 -34.68 4.81
C LEU A 52 6.26 -36.02 4.07
N ASP A 53 5.43 -36.17 3.04
CA ASP A 53 5.46 -37.29 2.11
C ASP A 53 5.56 -36.69 0.69
N GLU A 54 6.72 -36.86 0.07
CA GLU A 54 7.11 -36.12 -1.14
C GLU A 54 6.99 -34.60 -0.99
N ALA A 55 5.99 -33.98 -1.55
CA ALA A 55 5.70 -32.53 -1.44
C ALA A 55 4.40 -32.24 -0.67
N THR A 56 3.85 -33.25 0.00
CA THR A 56 2.56 -33.15 0.71
C THR A 56 2.75 -33.24 2.21
N LEU A 57 2.17 -32.33 2.96
CA LEU A 57 2.14 -32.35 4.42
C LEU A 57 0.90 -33.13 4.88
N SER A 58 1.11 -34.24 5.59
CA SER A 58 0.06 -35.08 6.20
C SER A 58 0.12 -35.01 7.73
N ASP A 59 -0.91 -35.49 8.41
CA ASP A 59 -1.01 -35.48 9.88
C ASP A 59 -0.82 -34.06 10.46
N VAL A 60 -1.52 -33.08 9.87
CA VAL A 60 -1.35 -31.66 10.15
C VAL A 60 -1.69 -31.33 11.61
N GLN A 61 -0.76 -30.70 12.29
CA GLN A 61 -0.87 -30.20 13.65
C GLN A 61 -0.45 -28.74 13.73
N TRP A 62 -0.76 -28.07 14.82
CA TRP A 62 -0.21 -26.74 15.06
C TRP A 62 1.32 -26.79 15.18
N GLY A 63 1.96 -25.86 14.49
CA GLY A 63 3.41 -25.68 14.56
C GLY A 63 3.83 -24.94 15.84
N THR A 64 5.14 -24.89 16.06
CA THR A 64 5.76 -24.23 17.22
C THR A 64 5.59 -22.71 17.23
N GLY A 65 5.25 -22.11 16.07
CA GLY A 65 5.02 -20.69 15.91
C GLY A 65 3.69 -20.20 16.51
N VAL A 66 2.80 -21.12 16.94
CA VAL A 66 1.48 -20.77 17.53
C VAL A 66 1.45 -21.12 19.02
N THR A 67 1.05 -20.18 19.86
CA THR A 67 0.92 -20.41 21.32
C THR A 67 -0.16 -21.43 21.65
N ALA A 68 -0.06 -22.08 22.81
CA ALA A 68 -1.10 -23.01 23.28
C ALA A 68 -2.49 -22.34 23.40
N ALA A 69 -2.54 -21.08 23.81
CA ALA A 69 -3.78 -20.30 23.83
C ALA A 69 -4.35 -20.09 22.43
N GLY A 70 -3.49 -19.81 21.46
CA GLY A 70 -3.87 -19.67 20.05
C GLY A 70 -4.40 -20.98 19.47
N GLN A 71 -3.74 -22.10 19.73
CA GLN A 71 -4.20 -23.43 19.31
C GLN A 71 -5.60 -23.75 19.84
N ALA A 72 -5.87 -23.38 21.09
CA ALA A 72 -7.19 -23.57 21.71
C ALA A 72 -8.25 -22.62 21.08
N ALA A 73 -7.90 -21.38 20.79
CA ALA A 73 -8.81 -20.39 20.20
C ALA A 73 -9.11 -20.65 18.72
N LEU A 74 -8.10 -21.07 17.96
CA LEU A 74 -8.20 -21.30 16.52
C LEU A 74 -8.83 -22.66 16.15
N GLY A 75 -8.94 -23.59 17.11
CA GLY A 75 -9.52 -24.92 16.91
C GLY A 75 -8.50 -25.93 16.36
N LYS A 76 -8.97 -26.96 15.65
CA LYS A 76 -8.08 -28.02 15.17
C LYS A 76 -7.27 -27.60 13.95
N ALA A 77 -5.97 -27.85 13.98
CA ALA A 77 -5.04 -27.51 12.90
C ALA A 77 -5.44 -28.12 11.55
N ALA A 78 -5.81 -29.40 11.54
CA ALA A 78 -6.22 -30.08 10.33
C ALA A 78 -7.46 -29.46 9.67
N GLU A 79 -8.48 -29.11 10.47
CA GLU A 79 -9.71 -28.45 9.98
C GLU A 79 -9.41 -27.06 9.39
N ARG A 80 -8.50 -26.31 10.04
CA ARG A 80 -8.08 -24.98 9.54
C ARG A 80 -7.26 -25.06 8.26
N ALA A 81 -6.33 -26.00 8.19
CA ALA A 81 -5.54 -26.23 6.99
C ALA A 81 -6.42 -26.68 5.81
N GLU A 82 -7.38 -27.57 6.05
CA GLU A 82 -8.36 -28.02 5.04
C GLU A 82 -9.25 -26.86 4.55
N ALA A 83 -9.74 -26.01 5.46
CA ALA A 83 -10.54 -24.84 5.09
C ALA A 83 -9.76 -23.84 4.21
N LEU A 84 -8.48 -23.60 4.54
CA LEU A 84 -7.60 -22.76 3.73
C LEU A 84 -7.35 -23.36 2.35
N ALA A 85 -7.11 -24.67 2.28
CA ALA A 85 -6.92 -25.38 1.03
C ALA A 85 -8.19 -25.35 0.16
N ALA A 86 -9.36 -25.50 0.75
CA ALA A 86 -10.64 -25.46 0.05
C ALA A 86 -10.95 -24.03 -0.47
N ALA A 87 -10.65 -23.01 0.31
CA ALA A 87 -10.85 -21.62 -0.10
C ALA A 87 -9.90 -21.23 -1.24
N ASN A 88 -8.62 -21.62 -1.16
CA ASN A 88 -7.57 -21.42 -2.15
C ASN A 88 -7.53 -19.98 -2.76
N THR A 89 -7.69 -18.97 -1.91
CA THR A 89 -7.68 -17.56 -2.31
C THR A 89 -6.67 -16.78 -1.49
N ALA A 90 -6.11 -15.72 -2.08
CA ALA A 90 -5.20 -14.80 -1.38
C ALA A 90 -5.90 -14.12 -0.19
N ASP A 91 -7.17 -13.77 -0.33
CA ASP A 91 -7.93 -13.11 0.73
C ASP A 91 -8.17 -14.03 1.93
N ALA A 92 -8.48 -15.32 1.70
CA ALA A 92 -8.58 -16.30 2.79
C ALA A 92 -7.24 -16.49 3.52
N ALA A 93 -6.14 -16.54 2.78
CA ALA A 93 -4.79 -16.64 3.36
C ALA A 93 -4.43 -15.38 4.18
N LYS A 94 -4.72 -14.18 3.68
CA LYS A 94 -4.51 -12.92 4.40
C LYS A 94 -5.39 -12.82 5.66
N ALA A 95 -6.66 -13.18 5.56
CA ALA A 95 -7.56 -13.20 6.72
C ALA A 95 -7.07 -14.15 7.82
N PHE A 96 -6.61 -15.34 7.43
CA PHE A 96 -6.05 -16.30 8.37
C PHE A 96 -4.69 -15.85 8.94
N ALA A 97 -3.82 -15.26 8.13
CA ALA A 97 -2.57 -14.67 8.59
C ALA A 97 -2.81 -13.66 9.71
N LYS A 98 -3.78 -12.77 9.54
CA LYS A 98 -4.18 -11.79 10.56
C LYS A 98 -4.74 -12.46 11.82
N GLU A 99 -5.61 -13.46 11.66
CA GLU A 99 -6.20 -14.19 12.79
C GLU A 99 -5.11 -14.89 13.64
N VAL A 100 -4.13 -15.53 12.99
CA VAL A 100 -3.06 -16.25 13.68
C VAL A 100 -1.99 -15.31 14.25
N ASP A 101 -1.80 -14.13 13.67
CA ASP A 101 -0.80 -13.16 14.13
C ASP A 101 -1.00 -12.77 15.61
N ALA A 102 -2.25 -12.69 16.07
CA ALA A 102 -2.58 -12.42 17.46
C ALA A 102 -2.12 -13.53 18.45
N TYR A 103 -1.71 -14.69 17.95
CA TYR A 103 -1.38 -15.87 18.75
C TYR A 103 0.02 -16.41 18.49
N LEU A 104 0.89 -15.62 17.85
CA LEU A 104 2.26 -16.05 17.56
C LEU A 104 3.05 -16.25 18.84
N SER A 105 3.88 -17.29 18.82
CA SER A 105 4.80 -17.62 19.92
C SER A 105 6.11 -16.85 19.78
N ASN A 106 7.01 -16.99 20.77
CA ASN A 106 8.36 -16.48 20.66
C ASN A 106 9.27 -17.37 19.78
N THR A 107 8.79 -18.57 19.38
CA THR A 107 9.55 -19.49 18.53
C THR A 107 9.40 -19.10 17.07
N LYS A 108 10.47 -18.61 16.49
CA LYS A 108 10.53 -18.12 15.12
C LYS A 108 11.89 -18.35 14.50
N TYR A 109 11.93 -18.25 13.17
CA TYR A 109 13.14 -18.18 12.38
C TYR A 109 13.27 -16.75 11.85
N GLU A 110 14.48 -16.25 11.72
CA GLU A 110 14.73 -14.89 11.25
C GLU A 110 15.51 -14.91 9.94
N SER A 111 15.25 -13.93 9.07
CA SER A 111 16.05 -13.71 7.89
C SER A 111 17.44 -13.21 8.25
N ASN A 112 18.35 -13.27 7.30
CA ASN A 112 19.58 -12.50 7.37
C ASN A 112 19.26 -11.01 7.54
N ALA A 113 20.20 -10.26 8.12
CA ALA A 113 20.05 -8.83 8.30
C ALA A 113 19.75 -8.15 6.94
N TYR A 114 18.73 -7.30 6.94
CA TYR A 114 18.36 -6.55 5.74
C TYR A 114 19.43 -5.53 5.37
N ALA A 115 19.82 -5.54 4.09
CA ALA A 115 20.62 -4.48 3.48
C ALA A 115 19.77 -3.76 2.43
N ALA A 116 19.70 -2.43 2.50
CA ALA A 116 18.93 -1.64 1.55
C ALA A 116 19.40 -1.91 0.11
N GLY A 117 18.43 -2.19 -0.79
CA GLY A 117 18.71 -2.52 -2.18
C GLY A 117 19.21 -3.96 -2.41
N ALA A 118 19.20 -4.82 -1.39
CA ALA A 118 19.50 -6.23 -1.56
C ALA A 118 18.50 -6.88 -2.52
N ALA A 119 19.00 -7.66 -3.48
CA ALA A 119 18.15 -8.39 -4.41
C ALA A 119 17.38 -9.53 -3.73
N THR A 120 17.96 -10.12 -2.69
CA THR A 120 17.36 -11.24 -1.95
C THR A 120 17.75 -11.21 -0.48
N THR A 121 16.92 -11.83 0.37
CA THR A 121 17.29 -12.29 1.70
C THR A 121 16.81 -13.73 1.92
N THR A 122 17.33 -14.42 2.92
CA THR A 122 16.99 -15.84 3.15
C THR A 122 16.61 -16.10 4.60
N ILE A 123 15.67 -17.02 4.80
CA ILE A 123 15.37 -17.66 6.07
C ILE A 123 15.71 -19.15 5.91
N SER A 124 16.67 -19.64 6.68
CA SER A 124 17.21 -21.00 6.52
C SER A 124 16.87 -21.89 7.71
N ASN A 125 17.11 -23.21 7.54
CA ASN A 125 16.88 -24.23 8.55
C ASN A 125 15.41 -24.40 8.96
N LEU A 126 14.48 -24.17 8.04
CA LEU A 126 13.05 -24.34 8.27
C LEU A 126 12.68 -25.83 8.15
N PRO A 127 12.17 -26.50 9.19
CA PRO A 127 11.52 -27.81 9.02
C PRO A 127 10.34 -27.73 8.04
N ALA A 128 9.94 -28.85 7.47
CA ALA A 128 8.75 -28.89 6.62
C ALA A 128 7.52 -28.37 7.39
N GLY A 129 6.67 -27.58 6.72
CA GLY A 129 5.48 -27.02 7.32
C GLY A 129 4.90 -25.84 6.54
N TYR A 130 3.88 -25.20 7.11
CA TYR A 130 3.35 -23.93 6.65
C TYR A 130 3.80 -22.83 7.58
N TYR A 131 4.27 -21.74 7.03
CA TYR A 131 4.80 -20.62 7.77
C TYR A 131 4.06 -19.34 7.47
N LEU A 132 3.72 -18.59 8.52
CA LEU A 132 3.48 -17.16 8.39
C LEU A 132 4.84 -16.48 8.35
N ILE A 133 5.13 -15.82 7.25
CA ILE A 133 6.32 -14.98 7.09
C ILE A 133 5.84 -13.53 7.09
N LYS A 134 6.44 -12.72 7.94
CA LYS A 134 6.10 -11.30 8.07
C LYS A 134 7.36 -10.45 8.25
N ASN A 135 7.27 -9.17 7.91
CA ASN A 135 8.36 -8.26 8.23
C ASN A 135 8.54 -8.14 9.76
N LYS A 136 9.79 -8.10 10.18
CA LYS A 136 10.16 -7.78 11.56
C LYS A 136 9.74 -6.35 11.89
N ALA A 137 9.23 -6.14 13.09
CA ALA A 137 8.84 -4.80 13.55
C ALA A 137 10.00 -3.79 13.39
N ASN A 138 9.68 -2.58 12.96
CA ASN A 138 10.63 -1.47 12.74
C ASN A 138 11.74 -1.75 11.71
N SER A 139 11.55 -2.73 10.82
CA SER A 139 12.53 -3.05 9.78
C SER A 139 12.15 -2.52 8.39
N VAL A 140 10.94 -2.03 8.22
CA VAL A 140 10.40 -1.49 6.97
C VAL A 140 10.50 0.03 6.99
N GLY A 141 11.04 0.63 5.94
CA GLY A 141 11.12 2.09 5.81
C GLY A 141 9.74 2.73 5.58
N GLU A 142 9.62 4.02 5.91
CA GLU A 142 8.36 4.78 5.82
C GLU A 142 7.75 4.81 4.42
N ASP A 143 8.55 4.65 3.39
CA ASP A 143 8.13 4.61 1.99
C ASP A 143 7.76 3.21 1.49
N ASN A 144 7.64 2.22 2.39
CA ASN A 144 7.30 0.84 2.08
C ASN A 144 6.15 0.33 2.93
N VAL A 145 5.63 -0.84 2.55
CA VAL A 145 4.50 -1.52 3.21
C VAL A 145 4.99 -2.79 3.85
N TYR A 146 4.54 -3.07 5.07
CA TYR A 146 4.74 -4.36 5.72
C TYR A 146 4.01 -5.44 4.93
N THR A 147 4.67 -6.57 4.77
CA THR A 147 4.10 -7.74 4.10
C THR A 147 4.03 -8.90 5.05
N ASP A 148 2.92 -9.62 5.01
CA ASP A 148 2.72 -10.90 5.65
C ASP A 148 2.10 -11.89 4.66
N PHE A 149 2.54 -13.13 4.69
CA PHE A 149 2.04 -14.15 3.78
C PHE A 149 2.27 -15.54 4.34
N ILE A 150 1.41 -16.48 3.97
CA ILE A 150 1.56 -17.88 4.32
C ILE A 150 2.21 -18.62 3.16
N VAL A 151 3.22 -19.42 3.46
CA VAL A 151 3.94 -20.23 2.49
C VAL A 151 4.10 -21.67 2.96
N ALA A 152 3.92 -22.62 2.04
CA ALA A 152 4.30 -24.01 2.26
C ALA A 152 5.80 -24.17 2.05
N VAL A 153 6.51 -24.67 3.06
CA VAL A 153 7.94 -24.97 3.03
C VAL A 153 8.11 -26.48 3.08
N VAL A 154 8.05 -27.11 1.92
CA VAL A 154 8.23 -28.55 1.72
C VAL A 154 9.46 -28.87 0.85
N GLN A 155 10.08 -27.82 0.36
CA GLN A 155 11.34 -27.77 -0.39
C GLN A 155 11.91 -26.36 -0.30
N ASP A 156 13.11 -26.13 -0.82
CA ASP A 156 13.65 -24.78 -0.98
C ASP A 156 12.71 -23.97 -1.87
N THR A 157 12.29 -22.82 -1.35
CA THR A 157 11.20 -22.03 -1.95
C THR A 157 11.65 -20.59 -2.17
N LYS A 158 11.23 -20.00 -3.29
CA LYS A 158 11.40 -18.58 -3.58
C LYS A 158 10.06 -17.87 -3.50
N VAL A 159 10.05 -16.71 -2.87
CA VAL A 159 8.87 -15.85 -2.76
C VAL A 159 9.24 -14.41 -3.11
N SER A 160 8.31 -13.70 -3.73
CA SER A 160 8.46 -12.29 -4.06
C SER A 160 7.28 -11.53 -3.44
N PRO A 161 7.39 -11.10 -2.16
CA PRO A 161 6.33 -10.36 -1.51
C PRO A 161 6.09 -9.04 -2.27
N LYS A 162 4.85 -8.76 -2.57
CA LYS A 162 4.45 -7.47 -3.12
C LYS A 162 3.65 -6.75 -2.05
N GLY A 163 4.21 -5.67 -1.52
CA GLY A 163 3.43 -4.71 -0.77
C GLY A 163 2.57 -3.89 -1.74
N ASP A 164 1.28 -3.81 -1.48
CA ASP A 164 0.36 -2.97 -2.24
C ASP A 164 0.48 -1.52 -1.77
N LYS A 165 1.53 -0.86 -2.23
CA LYS A 165 1.83 0.53 -1.93
C LYS A 165 1.03 1.44 -2.87
N PRO A 166 0.17 2.33 -2.34
CA PRO A 166 -0.48 3.31 -3.18
C PRO A 166 0.53 4.33 -3.72
N THR A 167 0.20 4.92 -4.85
CA THR A 167 0.98 5.98 -5.48
C THR A 167 0.22 7.29 -5.45
N LEU A 168 0.94 8.41 -5.60
CA LEU A 168 0.35 9.71 -5.87
C LEU A 168 1.15 10.40 -6.98
N ASP A 169 0.42 10.88 -7.99
CA ASP A 169 0.89 11.86 -8.96
C ASP A 169 0.04 13.13 -8.87
N LYS A 170 0.59 14.25 -9.30
CA LYS A 170 -0.06 15.55 -9.25
C LYS A 170 0.07 16.27 -10.57
N GLU A 171 -1.01 16.91 -11.00
CA GLU A 171 -1.04 17.65 -12.24
C GLU A 171 -1.77 18.98 -12.09
N ILE A 172 -1.40 19.93 -12.93
CA ILE A 172 -2.02 21.23 -13.13
C ILE A 172 -2.54 21.29 -14.56
N LYS A 173 -3.67 21.95 -14.76
CA LYS A 173 -4.25 22.13 -16.08
C LYS A 173 -3.64 23.32 -16.78
N HIS A 174 -3.20 23.12 -18.00
CA HIS A 174 -2.66 24.13 -18.88
C HIS A 174 -3.81 24.91 -19.54
N ASN A 175 -3.85 26.23 -19.41
CA ASN A 175 -4.97 27.04 -19.91
C ASN A 175 -5.08 27.07 -21.41
N GLU A 176 -3.97 27.19 -22.14
CA GLU A 176 -3.97 27.38 -23.60
C GLU A 176 -4.52 26.16 -24.37
N ASN A 177 -4.26 24.95 -23.89
CA ASN A 177 -4.60 23.72 -24.64
C ASN A 177 -5.45 22.71 -23.86
N ASN A 178 -5.88 23.07 -22.64
CA ASN A 178 -6.67 22.21 -21.75
C ASN A 178 -6.01 20.86 -21.42
N THR A 179 -4.69 20.74 -21.53
CA THR A 179 -3.95 19.53 -21.17
C THR A 179 -3.53 19.55 -19.70
N TRP A 180 -3.27 18.39 -19.15
CA TRP A 180 -2.76 18.24 -17.80
C TRP A 180 -1.26 17.94 -17.82
N GLY A 181 -0.52 18.54 -16.88
CA GLY A 181 0.92 18.39 -16.81
C GLY A 181 1.48 18.85 -15.46
N VAL A 182 2.78 19.06 -15.40
CA VAL A 182 3.47 19.51 -14.17
C VAL A 182 3.71 21.00 -14.14
N VAL A 183 3.42 21.71 -15.23
CA VAL A 183 3.59 23.16 -15.37
C VAL A 183 2.31 23.75 -15.95
N GLY A 184 1.83 24.83 -15.35
CA GLY A 184 0.74 25.68 -15.83
C GLY A 184 1.24 27.08 -16.18
N ASP A 185 0.38 27.86 -16.83
CA ASP A 185 0.61 29.26 -17.20
C ASP A 185 -0.70 30.03 -17.03
N ASN A 186 -0.83 30.68 -15.91
CA ASN A 186 -2.03 31.44 -15.58
C ASN A 186 -1.72 32.91 -15.33
N GLN A 187 -2.71 33.78 -15.50
CA GLN A 187 -2.63 35.18 -15.17
C GLN A 187 -3.09 35.40 -13.72
N ILE A 188 -2.59 36.46 -13.09
CA ILE A 188 -3.05 36.87 -11.76
C ILE A 188 -4.58 37.11 -11.80
N GLY A 189 -5.30 36.50 -10.86
CA GLY A 189 -6.74 36.49 -10.75
C GLY A 189 -7.45 35.33 -11.47
N GLU A 190 -6.76 34.54 -12.26
CA GLU A 190 -7.32 33.36 -12.91
C GLU A 190 -7.44 32.16 -11.97
N THR A 191 -8.47 31.36 -12.24
CA THR A 191 -8.67 30.08 -11.55
C THR A 191 -7.77 29.02 -12.15
N VAL A 192 -7.00 28.38 -11.29
CA VAL A 192 -6.06 27.31 -11.60
C VAL A 192 -6.69 25.99 -11.22
N GLU A 193 -6.77 25.04 -12.14
CA GLU A 193 -7.28 23.69 -11.90
C GLU A 193 -6.15 22.72 -11.56
N PHE A 194 -6.32 21.97 -10.48
CA PHE A 194 -5.39 20.94 -10.02
C PHE A 194 -6.07 19.59 -9.94
N ARG A 195 -5.29 18.53 -10.08
CA ARG A 195 -5.71 17.17 -9.69
C ARG A 195 -4.56 16.36 -9.09
N THR A 196 -4.91 15.49 -8.15
CA THR A 196 -4.06 14.37 -7.78
C THR A 196 -4.59 13.08 -8.39
N ILE A 197 -3.69 12.16 -8.70
CA ILE A 197 -4.00 10.83 -9.22
C ILE A 197 -3.39 9.85 -8.24
N THR A 198 -4.24 9.06 -7.56
CA THR A 198 -3.79 8.08 -6.58
C THR A 198 -4.29 6.69 -6.95
N THR A 199 -3.56 5.64 -6.54
CA THR A 199 -3.99 4.25 -6.75
C THR A 199 -4.62 3.67 -5.50
N VAL A 200 -5.67 2.88 -5.67
CA VAL A 200 -6.33 2.15 -4.59
C VAL A 200 -5.51 0.92 -4.24
N PRO A 201 -5.02 0.79 -3.00
CA PRO A 201 -4.27 -0.41 -2.59
C PRO A 201 -5.20 -1.59 -2.35
N ASN A 202 -4.65 -2.80 -2.33
CA ASN A 202 -5.34 -3.95 -1.78
C ASN A 202 -5.42 -3.82 -0.25
N THR A 203 -6.63 -3.70 0.28
CA THR A 203 -6.90 -3.50 1.70
C THR A 203 -7.27 -4.79 2.45
N ALA A 204 -7.13 -5.97 1.82
CA ALA A 204 -7.40 -7.24 2.48
C ALA A 204 -6.49 -7.41 3.71
N GLY A 205 -7.09 -7.80 4.84
CA GLY A 205 -6.39 -7.92 6.12
C GLY A 205 -6.41 -6.67 7.00
N TYR A 206 -6.83 -5.51 6.47
CA TYR A 206 -6.98 -4.29 7.26
C TYR A 206 -8.40 -4.17 7.83
N ASP A 207 -8.51 -3.90 9.13
CA ASP A 207 -9.79 -3.51 9.76
C ASP A 207 -10.00 -2.00 9.70
N LYS A 208 -8.90 -1.25 9.61
CA LYS A 208 -8.87 0.19 9.48
C LYS A 208 -7.79 0.56 8.47
N TYR A 209 -8.09 1.49 7.58
CA TYR A 209 -7.13 1.97 6.59
C TYR A 209 -7.21 3.48 6.49
N ASP A 210 -6.16 4.16 6.92
CA ASP A 210 -6.01 5.59 6.69
C ASP A 210 -5.52 5.84 5.28
N TYR A 211 -6.19 6.77 4.57
CA TYR A 211 -5.84 7.15 3.21
C TYR A 211 -6.14 8.64 3.04
N THR A 212 -5.11 9.45 3.23
CA THR A 212 -5.26 10.89 3.36
C THR A 212 -4.29 11.61 2.43
N ILE A 213 -4.83 12.36 1.49
CA ILE A 213 -4.09 13.28 0.64
C ILE A 213 -3.87 14.57 1.43
N TYR A 214 -2.64 15.01 1.55
CA TYR A 214 -2.23 16.31 2.08
C TYR A 214 -1.87 17.20 0.91
N ASP A 215 -2.37 18.42 0.91
CA ASP A 215 -2.15 19.40 -0.14
C ASP A 215 -1.75 20.75 0.44
N THR A 216 -0.80 21.42 -0.20
CA THR A 216 -0.30 22.73 0.22
C THR A 216 -0.02 23.59 -0.99
N MET A 217 -0.72 24.71 -1.10
CA MET A 217 -0.47 25.76 -2.09
C MET A 217 0.50 26.79 -1.54
N SER A 218 1.43 27.26 -2.38
CA SER A 218 2.36 28.36 -2.03
C SER A 218 1.64 29.70 -1.93
N GLU A 219 2.32 30.71 -1.38
CA GLU A 219 1.78 32.05 -1.10
C GLU A 219 1.22 32.78 -2.34
N GLY A 220 1.75 32.49 -3.53
CA GLY A 220 1.28 33.03 -4.80
C GLY A 220 -0.03 32.41 -5.30
N LEU A 221 -0.57 31.41 -4.60
CA LEU A 221 -1.85 30.77 -4.86
C LEU A 221 -2.79 31.00 -3.67
N THR A 222 -4.08 31.04 -3.93
CA THR A 222 -5.13 31.02 -2.90
C THR A 222 -6.02 29.81 -3.15
N SER A 223 -6.14 28.92 -2.19
CA SER A 223 -6.99 27.74 -2.30
C SER A 223 -8.46 28.10 -2.33
N ASN A 224 -9.22 27.50 -3.25
CA ASN A 224 -10.69 27.56 -3.27
C ASN A 224 -11.33 26.41 -2.50
N VAL A 225 -10.53 25.55 -1.86
CA VAL A 225 -11.04 24.43 -1.06
C VAL A 225 -11.38 24.94 0.33
N HIS A 226 -12.67 25.00 0.64
CA HIS A 226 -13.22 25.42 1.95
C HIS A 226 -14.05 24.32 2.58
N THR A 227 -14.66 23.50 1.76
CA THR A 227 -15.52 22.38 2.15
C THR A 227 -15.35 21.20 1.22
N LYS A 228 -15.95 20.08 1.56
CA LYS A 228 -15.94 18.90 0.67
C LYS A 228 -16.68 19.12 -0.67
N ALA A 229 -17.53 20.14 -0.78
CA ALA A 229 -18.21 20.47 -2.02
C ALA A 229 -17.27 21.07 -3.08
N ASP A 230 -16.11 21.56 -2.66
CA ASP A 230 -15.10 22.16 -3.53
C ASP A 230 -14.11 21.11 -4.09
N VAL A 231 -14.31 19.83 -3.74
CA VAL A 231 -13.49 18.71 -4.17
C VAL A 231 -14.36 17.68 -4.90
N VAL A 232 -13.92 17.25 -6.07
CA VAL A 232 -14.58 16.19 -6.86
C VAL A 232 -13.61 15.03 -7.03
N ILE A 233 -14.02 13.82 -6.64
CA ILE A 233 -13.23 12.60 -6.85
C ILE A 233 -13.90 11.77 -7.93
N LYS A 234 -13.15 11.42 -8.98
CA LYS A 234 -13.58 10.48 -10.02
C LYS A 234 -12.84 9.15 -9.90
N THR A 235 -13.54 8.07 -10.24
CA THR A 235 -13.02 6.71 -10.09
C THR A 235 -12.57 6.12 -11.42
N LYS A 236 -11.52 5.31 -11.39
CA LYS A 236 -11.00 4.45 -12.48
C LYS A 236 -10.34 5.18 -13.65
N MET A 237 -10.90 6.29 -14.11
CA MET A 237 -10.38 7.07 -15.23
C MET A 237 -10.82 8.54 -15.13
N VAL A 238 -10.24 9.38 -15.95
CA VAL A 238 -10.51 10.83 -16.00
C VAL A 238 -12.02 11.14 -16.17
N ASP A 239 -12.72 10.35 -16.98
CA ASP A 239 -14.16 10.48 -17.23
C ASP A 239 -14.98 9.44 -16.43
N GLY A 240 -14.39 8.91 -15.35
CA GLY A 240 -15.05 7.92 -14.50
C GLY A 240 -16.18 8.49 -13.66
N ASP A 241 -16.88 7.61 -12.96
CA ASP A 241 -17.96 7.98 -12.08
C ASP A 241 -17.46 8.86 -10.92
N VAL A 242 -18.30 9.80 -10.51
CA VAL A 242 -18.02 10.62 -9.31
C VAL A 242 -18.23 9.77 -8.06
N LEU A 243 -17.21 9.70 -7.22
CA LEU A 243 -17.31 9.09 -5.90
C LEU A 243 -18.20 9.97 -5.02
N ASP A 244 -19.26 9.38 -4.45
CA ASP A 244 -20.17 10.12 -3.59
C ASP A 244 -19.46 10.71 -2.37
N SER A 245 -19.82 11.92 -1.99
CA SER A 245 -19.16 12.66 -0.91
C SER A 245 -19.31 12.04 0.49
N SER A 246 -20.11 10.98 0.63
CA SER A 246 -20.16 10.16 1.85
C SER A 246 -18.93 9.26 2.07
N TYR A 247 -18.09 9.10 1.03
CA TYR A 247 -16.88 8.29 1.10
C TYR A 247 -15.62 9.09 1.42
N TYR A 248 -15.70 10.41 1.57
CA TYR A 248 -14.54 11.22 1.93
C TYR A 248 -14.90 12.43 2.79
N THR A 249 -13.88 12.94 3.46
CA THR A 249 -13.94 14.18 4.22
C THR A 249 -12.84 15.12 3.75
N VAL A 250 -13.12 16.43 3.82
CA VAL A 250 -12.15 17.48 3.54
C VAL A 250 -11.97 18.32 4.79
N THR A 251 -10.73 18.56 5.18
CA THR A 251 -10.39 19.41 6.32
C THR A 251 -9.41 20.48 5.88
N VAL A 252 -9.75 21.73 6.12
CA VAL A 252 -8.88 22.88 5.83
C VAL A 252 -8.16 23.29 7.11
N ASP A 253 -6.86 23.58 7.01
CA ASP A 253 -6.08 24.05 8.14
C ASP A 253 -6.55 25.44 8.59
N VAL A 254 -6.88 25.58 9.87
CA VAL A 254 -7.42 26.81 10.45
C VAL A 254 -6.41 27.95 10.43
N ALA A 255 -5.11 27.62 10.55
CA ALA A 255 -4.02 28.62 10.56
C ALA A 255 -3.56 29.01 9.15
N ASN A 256 -3.78 28.13 8.16
CA ASN A 256 -3.37 28.37 6.77
C ASN A 256 -4.34 27.71 5.80
N SER A 257 -5.29 28.49 5.27
CA SER A 257 -6.32 28.02 4.33
C SER A 257 -5.78 27.46 3.01
N ASN A 258 -4.49 27.68 2.70
CA ASN A 258 -3.81 27.05 1.58
C ASN A 258 -3.37 25.60 1.84
N LYS A 259 -3.64 25.08 3.05
CA LYS A 259 -3.41 23.70 3.43
C LYS A 259 -4.72 23.01 3.70
N PHE A 260 -4.90 21.86 3.08
CA PHE A 260 -6.08 21.03 3.34
C PHE A 260 -5.73 19.54 3.19
N THR A 261 -6.61 18.71 3.71
CA THR A 261 -6.53 17.27 3.58
C THR A 261 -7.81 16.70 2.99
N VAL A 262 -7.66 15.63 2.20
CA VAL A 262 -8.77 14.83 1.68
C VAL A 262 -8.58 13.40 2.19
N LYS A 263 -9.37 13.01 3.18
CA LYS A 263 -9.37 11.66 3.73
C LYS A 263 -10.45 10.83 3.07
N ILE A 264 -10.07 9.73 2.41
CA ILE A 264 -10.97 8.84 1.69
C ILE A 264 -11.17 7.55 2.50
N ASP A 265 -12.41 7.15 2.73
CA ASP A 265 -12.77 5.87 3.34
C ASP A 265 -12.69 4.75 2.30
N ILE A 266 -11.46 4.32 2.04
CA ILE A 266 -11.13 3.29 1.04
C ILE A 266 -11.82 1.96 1.38
N LEU A 267 -11.81 1.55 2.66
CA LEU A 267 -12.43 0.28 3.07
C LEU A 267 -13.92 0.25 2.75
N LYS A 268 -14.62 1.33 3.10
CA LYS A 268 -16.05 1.45 2.81
C LYS A 268 -16.31 1.49 1.31
N ALA A 269 -15.54 2.25 0.55
CA ALA A 269 -15.73 2.39 -0.89
C ALA A 269 -15.46 1.07 -1.64
N VAL A 270 -14.45 0.29 -1.23
CA VAL A 270 -14.17 -1.05 -1.77
C VAL A 270 -15.30 -2.02 -1.39
N LYS A 271 -15.72 -2.05 -0.12
CA LYS A 271 -16.80 -2.92 0.35
C LYS A 271 -18.11 -2.67 -0.39
N ASP A 272 -18.43 -1.41 -0.67
CA ASP A 272 -19.64 -0.99 -1.37
C ASP A 272 -19.51 -1.13 -2.91
N GLY A 273 -18.40 -1.67 -3.40
CA GLY A 273 -18.13 -1.93 -4.82
C GLY A 273 -18.00 -0.66 -5.69
N LYS A 274 -17.66 0.49 -5.07
CA LYS A 274 -17.46 1.76 -5.78
C LYS A 274 -16.11 1.84 -6.44
N ILE A 275 -15.10 1.23 -5.82
CA ILE A 275 -13.72 1.13 -6.28
C ILE A 275 -13.18 -0.27 -5.99
N ALA A 276 -12.11 -0.64 -6.65
CA ALA A 276 -11.39 -1.90 -6.45
C ALA A 276 -9.89 -1.63 -6.33
N ALA A 277 -9.14 -2.62 -5.85
CA ALA A 277 -7.67 -2.56 -5.86
C ALA A 277 -7.17 -2.28 -7.29
N ASP A 278 -6.09 -1.52 -7.40
CA ASP A 278 -5.48 -1.02 -8.65
C ASP A 278 -6.31 0.03 -9.42
N ASP A 279 -7.52 0.38 -8.99
CA ASP A 279 -8.24 1.51 -9.57
C ASP A 279 -7.47 2.82 -9.30
N SER A 280 -7.59 3.79 -10.22
CA SER A 280 -7.11 5.15 -10.02
C SER A 280 -8.21 6.06 -9.48
N LEU A 281 -7.85 6.95 -8.55
CA LEU A 281 -8.72 8.02 -8.05
C LEU A 281 -8.16 9.36 -8.52
N TYR A 282 -9.00 10.14 -9.17
CA TYR A 282 -8.68 11.48 -9.67
C TYR A 282 -9.39 12.53 -8.78
N THR A 283 -8.62 13.23 -7.95
CA THR A 283 -9.15 14.24 -7.03
C THR A 283 -8.93 15.62 -7.62
N TYR A 284 -10.01 16.30 -8.00
CA TYR A 284 -10.02 17.61 -8.63
C TYR A 284 -10.40 18.72 -7.63
N TYR A 285 -9.73 19.85 -7.72
CA TYR A 285 -9.96 21.04 -6.94
C TYR A 285 -9.31 22.25 -7.63
N THR A 286 -9.55 23.46 -7.11
CA THR A 286 -9.05 24.69 -7.72
C THR A 286 -8.38 25.62 -6.70
N GLY A 287 -7.60 26.54 -7.21
CA GLY A 287 -7.10 27.73 -6.53
C GLY A 287 -7.15 28.94 -7.46
N VAL A 288 -6.71 30.08 -6.97
CA VAL A 288 -6.56 31.31 -7.75
C VAL A 288 -5.12 31.78 -7.67
N LEU A 289 -4.53 32.15 -8.82
CA LEU A 289 -3.25 32.82 -8.84
C LEU A 289 -3.43 34.27 -8.32
N ASN A 290 -2.82 34.59 -7.21
CA ASN A 290 -3.03 35.86 -6.52
C ASN A 290 -1.90 36.88 -6.74
N GLU A 291 -2.03 38.09 -6.21
CA GLU A 291 -1.09 39.19 -6.39
C GLU A 291 0.30 38.95 -5.77
N ASN A 292 0.43 37.95 -4.89
CA ASN A 292 1.73 37.57 -4.31
C ASN A 292 2.53 36.62 -5.26
N ALA A 293 1.96 36.26 -6.40
CA ALA A 293 2.63 35.42 -7.38
C ALA A 293 3.86 36.15 -7.93
N LYS A 294 5.00 35.46 -7.87
CA LYS A 294 6.27 35.99 -8.34
C LYS A 294 6.44 35.72 -9.81
N ILE A 295 6.78 36.76 -10.55
CA ILE A 295 7.00 36.72 -11.99
C ILE A 295 8.32 36.00 -12.29
N TYR A 296 8.33 35.08 -13.23
CA TYR A 296 9.51 34.29 -13.63
C TYR A 296 10.15 33.53 -12.46
N ASN A 297 9.39 33.10 -11.48
CA ASN A 297 9.90 32.41 -10.30
C ASN A 297 9.15 31.08 -10.09
N GLU A 298 9.90 30.01 -9.82
CA GLU A 298 9.36 28.67 -9.53
C GLU A 298 8.61 28.55 -8.19
N ASN A 299 8.42 29.67 -7.48
CA ASN A 299 7.82 29.65 -6.14
C ASN A 299 6.29 29.52 -6.11
N GLN A 300 5.59 29.73 -7.23
CA GLN A 300 4.16 29.38 -7.30
C GLN A 300 4.05 27.91 -7.54
N ASN A 301 3.80 27.17 -6.49
CA ASN A 301 3.64 25.73 -6.60
C ASN A 301 2.50 25.22 -5.74
N ASN A 302 2.02 24.06 -6.11
CA ASN A 302 1.12 23.27 -5.30
C ASN A 302 1.74 21.88 -5.09
N GLU A 303 1.90 21.49 -3.84
CA GLU A 303 2.55 20.25 -3.41
C GLU A 303 1.55 19.32 -2.74
N ALA A 304 1.62 18.03 -3.04
CA ALA A 304 0.81 17.03 -2.37
C ALA A 304 1.58 15.73 -2.11
N HIS A 305 1.14 15.01 -1.09
CA HIS A 305 1.52 13.63 -0.82
C HIS A 305 0.33 12.86 -0.26
N LEU A 306 0.45 11.55 -0.25
CA LEU A 306 -0.52 10.64 0.34
C LEU A 306 0.10 9.97 1.56
N GLU A 307 -0.57 10.05 2.71
CA GLU A 307 -0.31 9.19 3.86
C GLU A 307 -1.32 8.03 3.87
N TYR A 308 -0.82 6.83 4.20
CA TYR A 308 -1.63 5.62 4.13
C TYR A 308 -1.23 4.62 5.20
N SER A 309 -2.18 3.78 5.64
CA SER A 309 -1.86 2.64 6.51
C SER A 309 -0.93 1.67 5.80
N ASN A 310 0.20 1.32 6.41
CA ASN A 310 1.21 0.47 5.80
C ASN A 310 1.45 -0.86 6.54
N ASN A 311 0.71 -1.13 7.62
CA ASN A 311 0.82 -2.35 8.39
C ASN A 311 -0.58 -2.86 8.80
N PRO A 312 -1.04 -4.03 8.30
CA PRO A 312 -2.37 -4.56 8.64
C PRO A 312 -2.50 -4.98 10.12
N ASN A 313 -1.37 -5.15 10.83
CA ASN A 313 -1.32 -5.59 12.21
C ASN A 313 -1.03 -4.45 13.20
N ASP A 314 -0.90 -3.21 12.71
CA ASP A 314 -0.65 -2.02 13.54
C ASP A 314 -1.32 -0.80 12.93
N ASP A 315 -2.47 -0.41 13.47
CA ASP A 315 -3.28 0.74 13.01
C ASP A 315 -2.56 2.09 13.18
N SER A 316 -1.48 2.15 13.97
CA SER A 316 -0.69 3.37 14.16
C SER A 316 0.46 3.51 13.15
N SER A 317 0.71 2.47 12.36
CA SER A 317 1.79 2.46 11.38
C SER A 317 1.33 3.06 10.04
N HIS A 318 2.02 4.10 9.60
CA HIS A 318 1.70 4.82 8.36
C HIS A 318 2.91 4.90 7.45
N GLY A 319 2.64 4.86 6.16
CA GLY A 319 3.58 5.17 5.10
C GLY A 319 3.22 6.50 4.43
N LYS A 320 4.17 7.06 3.70
CA LYS A 320 4.01 8.31 2.96
C LYS A 320 4.56 8.15 1.54
N THR A 321 3.84 8.67 0.54
CA THR A 321 4.41 8.80 -0.81
C THR A 321 5.39 9.97 -0.86
N PRO A 322 6.33 9.96 -1.83
CA PRO A 322 7.12 11.16 -2.11
C PRO A 322 6.21 12.37 -2.41
N ASP A 323 6.65 13.55 -1.98
CA ASP A 323 5.97 14.80 -2.31
C ASP A 323 6.01 15.05 -3.82
N LYS A 324 4.87 15.45 -4.40
CA LYS A 324 4.72 15.80 -5.80
C LYS A 324 4.35 17.27 -5.93
N LYS A 325 5.03 17.97 -6.82
CA LYS A 325 4.84 19.40 -7.06
C LYS A 325 4.45 19.67 -8.49
N VAL A 326 3.56 20.64 -8.65
CA VAL A 326 3.29 21.29 -9.92
C VAL A 326 3.55 22.78 -9.77
N TYR A 327 3.91 23.42 -10.88
CA TYR A 327 4.32 24.82 -10.91
C TYR A 327 3.40 25.61 -11.81
N ASP A 328 3.08 26.83 -11.39
CA ASP A 328 2.33 27.78 -12.21
C ASP A 328 3.21 29.00 -12.50
N TRP A 329 3.34 29.32 -13.77
CA TRP A 329 4.15 30.41 -14.25
C TRP A 329 3.25 31.59 -14.64
N THR A 330 3.68 32.80 -14.27
CA THR A 330 3.04 34.02 -14.73
C THR A 330 4.07 35.00 -15.27
N TYR A 331 3.65 35.82 -16.21
CA TYR A 331 4.50 36.75 -16.91
C TYR A 331 3.95 38.15 -16.81
N GLN A 332 4.84 39.13 -16.69
CA GLN A 332 4.47 40.54 -16.76
C GLN A 332 4.83 41.08 -18.13
N MET A 333 3.90 41.78 -18.77
CA MET A 333 4.21 42.60 -19.93
C MET A 333 4.49 44.02 -19.48
N GLU A 334 5.68 44.52 -19.74
CA GLU A 334 6.04 45.93 -19.52
C GLU A 334 5.90 46.70 -20.84
N VAL A 335 5.03 47.69 -20.85
CA VAL A 335 4.83 48.56 -22.04
C VAL A 335 5.44 49.92 -21.75
N ASN A 336 6.58 50.19 -22.36
CA ASN A 336 7.23 51.51 -22.33
C ASN A 336 6.61 52.41 -23.39
N LYS A 337 5.86 53.42 -22.98
CA LYS A 337 5.37 54.47 -23.88
C LYS A 337 6.54 55.43 -24.16
N VAL A 338 7.04 55.39 -25.40
CA VAL A 338 8.06 56.34 -25.86
C VAL A 338 7.40 57.47 -26.65
N ASP A 339 7.82 58.70 -26.44
CA ASP A 339 7.43 59.85 -27.26
C ASP A 339 8.03 59.73 -28.65
N GLY A 340 7.16 59.56 -29.67
CA GLY A 340 7.57 59.35 -31.09
C GLY A 340 8.30 60.55 -31.71
N LYS A 341 8.55 61.61 -30.94
CA LYS A 341 9.32 62.78 -31.38
C LYS A 341 10.81 62.75 -31.05
N ASN A 342 11.24 61.80 -30.24
CA ASN A 342 12.67 61.59 -29.88
C ASN A 342 13.14 60.23 -30.41
N ASN A 343 13.40 60.15 -31.73
CA ASN A 343 14.26 59.14 -32.28
C ASN A 343 15.72 59.61 -32.10
N ASN A 344 16.33 59.34 -30.98
CA ASN A 344 17.77 59.30 -30.78
C ASN A 344 18.09 58.10 -29.91
#